data_6213c11f933b46c8c32a782b29df341d
#
_entry.id   6213c11f933b46c8c32a782b29df341d
#
_cell.length_a   1.000
_cell.length_b   1.000
_cell.length_c   1.000
_cell.angle_alpha   90.00
_cell.angle_beta   90.00
_cell.angle_gamma   90.00
#
_symmetry.space_group_name_H-M   'P 1'
#
loop_
_entity.id
_entity.type
_entity.pdbx_description
1 polymer ?
#
loop_
_entity_poly.entity_id
_entity_poly.type
_entity_poly.pdbx_seq_one_letter_code
_entity_poly.pdbx_strand_id
1 'polypeptide(L)'
;MNPLLISGFGTNISVDKRRLIIQNKLDNERYEYYPHQIKHDSVIVDGHTGSISFEAMRWLVKHNIPIAMLNWNGNLLSVTLPKETVSSKLKLKQYEIYQDEQKRYGIAYPIVKEKVKQSINLLSELSKYYKEIDANTISSESNKEATFKLKTTYDYRNLMMYEGRIADIYWSQILKAFNKLSPEFKFISRNNTLNSHNRNASDEVNTLLNYGYAVLESEVRKDLNSIGLDPSISFLHELSNSRASLVYDVQELYRWLVDLSVIQLLEEKKLKKADFIVTENYNIRLRENTAKALIEKIRLNFNARAFYNGKYYSYQNILYENVRLLANYIIGKSGKLQFNIPEFKIKREDNTDIRSKVLSLTPEDRKRLGINKSTLWYMQKHIKEGKRIKVYGKVMGKIR
;
A
#
# COMPACT_ATOMS: atom_id res chain seq x y z
N MET A 1 -6.43 -2.28 7.66
CA MET A 1 -6.96 -2.03 6.30
C MET A 1 -7.69 -3.27 5.82
N ASN A 2 -8.98 -3.14 5.49
CA ASN A 2 -9.82 -4.21 4.98
C ASN A 2 -10.91 -3.62 4.06
N PRO A 3 -10.54 -3.07 2.90
CA PRO A 3 -11.50 -2.45 2.01
C PRO A 3 -12.45 -3.48 1.39
N LEU A 4 -13.69 -3.08 1.17
CA LEU A 4 -14.64 -3.80 0.35
C LEU A 4 -14.60 -3.23 -1.06
N LEU A 5 -14.14 -4.02 -2.02
CA LEU A 5 -14.14 -3.61 -3.42
C LEU A 5 -15.51 -3.88 -4.06
N ILE A 6 -16.07 -2.84 -4.65
CA ILE A 6 -17.27 -2.88 -5.48
C ILE A 6 -16.84 -2.55 -6.91
N SER A 7 -16.84 -3.55 -7.75
CA SER A 7 -16.43 -3.46 -9.15
C SER A 7 -17.51 -4.00 -10.07
N GLY A 8 -17.29 -3.89 -11.37
CA GLY A 8 -18.24 -4.38 -12.39
C GLY A 8 -19.37 -3.41 -12.68
N PHE A 9 -20.44 -3.94 -13.26
CA PHE A 9 -21.58 -3.17 -13.75
C PHE A 9 -22.86 -3.53 -12.99
N GLY A 10 -23.71 -2.52 -12.74
CA GLY A 10 -25.04 -2.73 -12.23
C GLY A 10 -25.14 -3.07 -10.74
N THR A 11 -24.11 -2.75 -9.94
CA THR A 11 -24.15 -2.96 -8.49
C THR A 11 -25.11 -1.96 -7.85
N ASN A 12 -26.02 -2.46 -7.01
CA ASN A 12 -26.92 -1.66 -6.20
C ASN A 12 -26.57 -1.78 -4.72
N ILE A 13 -26.43 -0.62 -4.04
CA ILE A 13 -26.16 -0.54 -2.61
C ILE A 13 -27.35 0.10 -1.92
N SER A 14 -28.00 -0.64 -1.05
CA SER A 14 -29.22 -0.20 -0.37
C SER A 14 -29.23 -0.62 1.10
N VAL A 15 -30.25 -0.19 1.84
CA VAL A 15 -30.50 -0.66 3.21
C VAL A 15 -31.89 -1.30 3.27
N ASP A 16 -31.97 -2.48 3.82
CA ASP A 16 -33.21 -3.16 4.17
C ASP A 16 -33.15 -3.67 5.60
N LYS A 17 -34.20 -3.39 6.40
CA LYS A 17 -34.29 -3.80 7.81
C LYS A 17 -32.99 -3.53 8.61
N ARG A 18 -32.41 -2.32 8.46
CA ARG A 18 -31.15 -1.86 9.04
C ARG A 18 -29.87 -2.55 8.52
N ARG A 19 -29.99 -3.49 7.59
CA ARG A 19 -28.83 -4.17 6.98
C ARG A 19 -28.40 -3.41 5.73
N LEU A 20 -27.11 -3.24 5.55
CA LEU A 20 -26.52 -2.82 4.28
C LEU A 20 -26.55 -3.98 3.32
N ILE A 21 -27.17 -3.81 2.16
CA ILE A 21 -27.28 -4.79 1.10
C ILE A 21 -26.49 -4.29 -0.10
N ILE A 22 -25.57 -5.11 -0.57
CA ILE A 22 -24.83 -4.90 -1.82
C ILE A 22 -25.21 -6.02 -2.75
N GLN A 23 -25.81 -5.70 -3.87
CA GLN A 23 -26.29 -6.66 -4.86
C GLN A 23 -25.75 -6.32 -6.24
N ASN A 24 -25.04 -7.24 -6.85
CA ASN A 24 -24.74 -7.19 -8.28
C ASN A 24 -25.77 -8.04 -9.04
N LYS A 25 -26.53 -7.40 -9.90
CA LYS A 25 -27.58 -8.09 -10.65
C LYS A 25 -27.05 -8.98 -11.77
N LEU A 26 -25.85 -8.69 -12.28
CA LEU A 26 -25.26 -9.46 -13.38
C LEU A 26 -24.66 -10.79 -12.91
N ASP A 27 -23.99 -10.76 -11.75
CA ASP A 27 -23.30 -11.93 -11.21
C ASP A 27 -24.13 -12.67 -10.16
N ASN A 28 -25.34 -12.18 -9.89
CA ASN A 28 -26.22 -12.70 -8.84
C ASN A 28 -25.60 -12.73 -7.44
N GLU A 29 -24.53 -11.96 -7.23
CA GLU A 29 -23.87 -11.83 -5.94
C GLU A 29 -24.64 -10.88 -5.04
N ARG A 30 -24.89 -11.32 -3.79
CA ARG A 30 -25.57 -10.53 -2.77
C ARG A 30 -24.83 -10.66 -1.45
N TYR A 31 -24.44 -9.51 -0.88
CA TYR A 31 -23.82 -9.42 0.42
C TYR A 31 -24.72 -8.63 1.36
N GLU A 32 -24.83 -9.09 2.61
CA GLU A 32 -25.61 -8.44 3.67
C GLU A 32 -24.73 -8.20 4.88
N TYR A 33 -24.74 -6.96 5.38
CA TYR A 33 -23.98 -6.57 6.55
C TYR A 33 -24.89 -5.98 7.62
N TYR A 34 -24.86 -6.58 8.81
CA TYR A 34 -25.57 -6.06 9.95
C TYR A 34 -24.82 -4.87 10.57
N PRO A 35 -25.55 -3.94 11.25
CA PRO A 35 -24.91 -2.88 12.03
C PRO A 35 -23.87 -3.44 12.98
N HIS A 36 -22.69 -2.79 13.05
CA HIS A 36 -21.53 -3.17 13.88
C HIS A 36 -20.92 -4.55 13.59
N GLN A 37 -21.39 -5.28 12.60
CA GLN A 37 -20.83 -6.59 12.21
C GLN A 37 -20.02 -6.53 10.92
N ILE A 38 -20.04 -5.41 10.20
CA ILE A 38 -19.23 -5.22 9.01
C ILE A 38 -17.75 -5.15 9.43
N LYS A 39 -16.94 -6.01 8.81
CA LYS A 39 -15.50 -6.09 9.08
C LYS A 39 -14.67 -5.18 8.17
N HIS A 40 -15.29 -4.62 7.15
CA HIS A 40 -14.64 -3.71 6.22
C HIS A 40 -14.54 -2.31 6.82
N ASP A 41 -13.39 -1.69 6.66
CA ASP A 41 -13.07 -0.35 7.19
C ASP A 41 -13.15 0.75 6.14
N SER A 42 -13.40 0.38 4.88
CA SER A 42 -13.66 1.29 3.75
C SER A 42 -14.38 0.55 2.62
N VAL A 43 -14.99 1.30 1.72
CA VAL A 43 -15.58 0.80 0.47
C VAL A 43 -14.85 1.46 -0.68
N ILE A 44 -14.35 0.67 -1.62
CA ILE A 44 -13.74 1.15 -2.87
C ILE A 44 -14.73 0.84 -4.01
N VAL A 45 -15.21 1.88 -4.67
CA VAL A 45 -16.09 1.75 -5.84
C VAL A 45 -15.26 1.97 -7.10
N ASP A 46 -15.04 0.91 -7.84
CA ASP A 46 -14.37 0.87 -9.15
C ASP A 46 -15.37 0.61 -10.30
N GLY A 47 -16.63 0.39 -9.95
CA GLY A 47 -17.72 0.20 -10.92
C GLY A 47 -18.20 1.52 -11.51
N HIS A 48 -18.53 1.52 -12.81
CA HIS A 48 -19.00 2.73 -13.52
C HIS A 48 -20.52 2.84 -13.63
N THR A 49 -21.22 1.75 -13.39
CA THR A 49 -22.68 1.71 -13.40
C THR A 49 -23.20 1.06 -12.14
N GLY A 50 -24.24 1.62 -11.60
CA GLY A 50 -24.84 1.15 -10.36
C GLY A 50 -25.59 2.24 -9.65
N SER A 51 -26.04 1.96 -8.44
CA SER A 51 -26.76 2.92 -7.60
C SER A 51 -26.42 2.72 -6.14
N ILE A 52 -26.45 3.82 -5.38
CA ILE A 52 -26.38 3.80 -3.94
C ILE A 52 -27.52 4.65 -3.36
N SER A 53 -28.28 4.10 -2.43
CA SER A 53 -29.34 4.85 -1.77
C SER A 53 -28.77 5.81 -0.74
N PHE A 54 -29.45 6.92 -0.48
CA PHE A 54 -29.09 7.88 0.59
C PHE A 54 -29.04 7.22 1.97
N GLU A 55 -29.88 6.21 2.20
CA GLU A 55 -29.84 5.44 3.44
C GLU A 55 -28.57 4.61 3.56
N ALA A 56 -28.12 4.02 2.45
CA ALA A 56 -26.85 3.27 2.43
C ALA A 56 -25.65 4.20 2.67
N MET A 57 -25.65 5.39 2.07
CA MET A 57 -24.64 6.40 2.35
C MET A 57 -24.61 6.81 3.82
N ARG A 58 -25.80 7.12 4.41
CA ARG A 58 -25.92 7.45 5.84
C ARG A 58 -25.48 6.28 6.73
N TRP A 59 -25.82 5.05 6.34
CA TRP A 59 -25.44 3.84 7.07
C TRP A 59 -23.91 3.71 7.10
N LEU A 60 -23.22 3.82 5.97
CA LEU A 60 -21.75 3.73 5.87
C LEU A 60 -21.07 4.82 6.69
N VAL A 61 -21.50 6.08 6.54
CA VAL A 61 -20.94 7.21 7.30
C VAL A 61 -21.13 7.03 8.81
N LYS A 62 -22.33 6.58 9.27
CA LYS A 62 -22.59 6.31 10.70
C LYS A 62 -21.69 5.22 11.28
N HIS A 63 -21.21 4.28 10.47
CA HIS A 63 -20.29 3.21 10.88
C HIS A 63 -18.82 3.57 10.63
N ASN A 64 -18.51 4.83 10.30
CA ASN A 64 -17.16 5.31 9.99
C ASN A 64 -16.51 4.57 8.82
N ILE A 65 -17.31 4.17 7.83
CA ILE A 65 -16.85 3.48 6.62
C ILE A 65 -16.85 4.48 5.46
N PRO A 66 -15.69 5.02 5.07
CA PRO A 66 -15.59 5.91 3.92
C PRO A 66 -15.84 5.18 2.61
N ILE A 67 -16.35 5.91 1.62
CA ILE A 67 -16.52 5.43 0.26
C ILE A 67 -15.50 6.14 -0.61
N ALA A 68 -14.55 5.41 -1.16
CA ALA A 68 -13.60 5.89 -2.15
C ALA A 68 -14.11 5.53 -3.55
N MET A 69 -14.31 6.51 -4.41
CA MET A 69 -14.68 6.31 -5.81
C MET A 69 -13.45 6.45 -6.68
N LEU A 70 -13.19 5.45 -7.49
CA LEU A 70 -12.12 5.49 -8.48
C LEU A 70 -12.68 5.91 -9.84
N ASN A 71 -11.88 6.66 -10.56
CA ASN A 71 -12.17 6.99 -11.95
C ASN A 71 -11.81 5.79 -12.84
N TRP A 72 -12.28 5.81 -14.06
CA TRP A 72 -12.03 4.80 -15.09
C TRP A 72 -10.53 4.54 -15.37
N ASN A 73 -9.63 5.47 -15.03
CA ASN A 73 -8.16 5.29 -15.14
C ASN A 73 -7.51 4.75 -13.86
N GLY A 74 -8.30 4.34 -12.86
CA GLY A 74 -7.83 3.83 -11.58
C GLY A 74 -7.38 4.91 -10.58
N ASN A 75 -7.47 6.19 -10.94
CA ASN A 75 -7.15 7.30 -10.04
C ASN A 75 -8.31 7.56 -9.08
N LEU A 76 -8.01 8.04 -7.89
CA LEU A 76 -9.02 8.43 -6.91
C LEU A 76 -9.79 9.67 -7.41
N LEU A 77 -11.11 9.53 -7.56
CA LEU A 77 -12.01 10.61 -7.96
C LEU A 77 -12.54 11.38 -6.75
N SER A 78 -13.04 10.67 -5.76
CA SER A 78 -13.59 11.26 -4.56
C SER A 78 -13.54 10.30 -3.37
N VAL A 79 -13.61 10.86 -2.16
CA VAL A 79 -13.81 10.08 -0.93
C VAL A 79 -14.92 10.74 -0.14
N THR A 80 -15.97 9.97 0.19
CA THR A 80 -16.99 10.40 1.14
C THR A 80 -16.49 10.04 2.54
N LEU A 81 -16.10 11.06 3.29
CA LEU A 81 -15.58 10.89 4.65
C LEU A 81 -16.65 11.22 5.69
N PRO A 82 -16.58 10.62 6.89
CA PRO A 82 -17.33 11.13 8.04
C PRO A 82 -17.02 12.61 8.29
N LYS A 83 -17.87 13.27 9.09
CA LYS A 83 -17.61 14.65 9.48
C LYS A 83 -16.19 14.79 10.04
N GLU A 84 -15.44 15.76 9.50
CA GLU A 84 -14.07 16.00 9.93
C GLU A 84 -13.99 16.40 11.41
N THR A 85 -12.89 16.06 12.05
CA THR A 85 -12.55 16.58 13.37
C THR A 85 -12.24 18.06 13.22
N VAL A 86 -13.04 18.91 13.87
CA VAL A 86 -12.82 20.36 13.83
C VAL A 86 -11.65 20.70 14.74
N SER A 87 -10.54 21.12 14.15
CA SER A 87 -9.35 21.56 14.87
C SER A 87 -8.82 22.87 14.29
N SER A 88 -9.55 23.96 14.52
CA SER A 88 -9.20 25.29 14.00
C SER A 88 -7.78 25.70 14.40
N LYS A 89 -7.38 25.44 15.65
CA LYS A 89 -6.02 25.75 16.12
C LYS A 89 -4.94 24.97 15.34
N LEU A 90 -5.18 23.69 15.02
CA LEU A 90 -4.25 22.87 14.25
C LEU A 90 -4.12 23.41 12.82
N LYS A 91 -5.24 23.72 12.16
CA LYS A 91 -5.25 24.29 10.81
C LYS A 91 -4.53 25.64 10.75
N LEU A 92 -4.80 26.54 11.70
CA LEU A 92 -4.09 27.82 11.76
C LEU A 92 -2.57 27.63 11.90
N LYS A 93 -2.14 26.73 12.77
CA LYS A 93 -0.72 26.42 12.93
C LYS A 93 -0.11 25.77 11.67
N GLN A 94 -0.87 24.96 10.96
CA GLN A 94 -0.46 24.37 9.68
C GLN A 94 -0.19 25.46 8.64
N TYR A 95 -1.06 26.49 8.52
CA TYR A 95 -0.87 27.63 7.63
C TYR A 95 0.34 28.50 8.06
N GLU A 96 0.49 28.79 9.35
CA GLU A 96 1.64 29.53 9.87
C GLU A 96 2.97 28.86 9.52
N ILE A 97 3.05 27.53 9.70
CA ILE A 97 4.25 26.76 9.38
C ILE A 97 4.52 26.76 7.88
N TYR A 98 3.48 26.66 7.05
CA TYR A 98 3.63 26.71 5.60
C TYR A 98 4.25 28.01 5.11
N GLN A 99 3.90 29.14 5.69
CA GLN A 99 4.43 30.46 5.34
C GLN A 99 5.87 30.71 5.80
N ASP A 100 6.36 29.91 6.75
CA ASP A 100 7.72 30.00 7.27
C ASP A 100 8.59 28.91 6.63
N GLU A 101 9.45 29.34 5.71
CA GLU A 101 10.30 28.41 4.92
C GLU A 101 11.13 27.46 5.80
N GLN A 102 11.69 27.95 6.91
CA GLN A 102 12.49 27.11 7.79
C GLN A 102 11.63 26.07 8.52
N LYS A 103 10.47 26.46 9.03
CA LYS A 103 9.54 25.54 9.69
C LYS A 103 8.96 24.54 8.70
N ARG A 104 8.58 25.00 7.50
CA ARG A 104 8.14 24.15 6.40
C ARG A 104 9.19 23.12 6.04
N TYR A 105 10.46 23.55 5.87
CA TYR A 105 11.59 22.67 5.63
C TYR A 105 11.76 21.65 6.77
N GLY A 106 11.57 22.07 8.01
CA GLY A 106 11.61 21.21 9.20
C GLY A 106 10.62 20.04 9.17
N ILE A 107 9.57 20.11 8.32
CA ILE A 107 8.64 19.00 8.07
C ILE A 107 9.00 18.24 6.79
N ALA A 108 9.34 18.95 5.71
CA ALA A 108 9.68 18.34 4.42
C ALA A 108 10.91 17.42 4.50
N TYR A 109 11.94 17.86 5.17
CA TYR A 109 13.18 17.10 5.32
C TYR A 109 12.98 15.74 6.03
N PRO A 110 12.31 15.63 7.19
CA PRO A 110 11.97 14.33 7.79
C PRO A 110 11.17 13.40 6.88
N ILE A 111 10.25 13.95 6.07
CA ILE A 111 9.47 13.15 5.10
C ILE A 111 10.40 12.54 4.05
N VAL A 112 11.24 13.35 3.41
CA VAL A 112 12.21 12.87 2.42
C VAL A 112 13.18 11.86 3.04
N LYS A 113 13.68 12.14 4.24
CA LYS A 113 14.60 11.24 4.93
C LYS A 113 13.99 9.87 5.20
N GLU A 114 12.74 9.82 5.66
CA GLU A 114 12.07 8.54 5.91
C GLU A 114 11.73 7.82 4.60
N LYS A 115 11.29 8.55 3.54
CA LYS A 115 11.11 7.99 2.20
C LYS A 115 12.38 7.30 1.70
N VAL A 116 13.53 7.99 1.78
CA VAL A 116 14.83 7.45 1.37
C VAL A 116 15.18 6.20 2.16
N LYS A 117 15.02 6.24 3.48
CA LYS A 117 15.26 5.09 4.35
C LYS A 117 14.41 3.88 3.96
N GLN A 118 13.12 4.07 3.72
CA GLN A 118 12.23 2.98 3.33
C GLN A 118 12.53 2.44 1.92
N SER A 119 12.96 3.31 1.00
CA SER A 119 13.44 2.90 -0.33
C SER A 119 14.67 1.99 -0.23
N ILE A 120 15.65 2.36 0.61
CA ILE A 120 16.84 1.55 0.87
C ILE A 120 16.44 0.21 1.49
N ASN A 121 15.58 0.23 2.50
CA ASN A 121 15.12 -0.98 3.20
C ASN A 121 14.45 -1.95 2.24
N LEU A 122 13.55 -1.47 1.37
CA LEU A 122 12.88 -2.31 0.39
C LEU A 122 13.86 -2.92 -0.60
N LEU A 123 14.77 -2.13 -1.17
CA LEU A 123 15.78 -2.66 -2.10
C LEU A 123 16.73 -3.66 -1.41
N SER A 124 17.10 -3.42 -0.16
CA SER A 124 17.90 -4.34 0.64
C SER A 124 17.18 -5.67 0.89
N GLU A 125 15.87 -5.63 1.16
CA GLU A 125 15.08 -6.86 1.29
C GLU A 125 14.93 -7.59 -0.05
N LEU A 126 14.67 -6.86 -1.14
CA LEU A 126 14.51 -7.44 -2.47
C LEU A 126 15.82 -8.03 -3.02
N SER A 127 16.97 -7.43 -2.74
CA SER A 127 18.28 -7.91 -3.20
C SER A 127 18.62 -9.32 -2.67
N LYS A 128 18.01 -9.74 -1.57
CA LYS A 128 18.14 -11.11 -1.05
C LYS A 128 17.56 -12.17 -2.00
N TYR A 129 16.61 -11.77 -2.84
CA TYR A 129 15.85 -12.64 -3.74
C TYR A 129 16.12 -12.36 -5.22
N TYR A 130 16.50 -11.13 -5.54
CA TYR A 130 16.78 -10.65 -6.89
C TYR A 130 18.22 -10.18 -6.98
N LYS A 131 19.11 -11.04 -7.50
CA LYS A 131 20.56 -10.75 -7.63
C LYS A 131 20.86 -9.55 -8.53
N GLU A 132 19.91 -9.19 -9.39
CA GLU A 132 20.02 -8.05 -10.31
C GLU A 132 19.86 -6.69 -9.59
N ILE A 133 19.26 -6.69 -8.39
CA ILE A 133 19.08 -5.49 -7.59
C ILE A 133 20.35 -5.21 -6.81
N ASP A 134 20.93 -4.03 -7.02
CA ASP A 134 22.04 -3.51 -6.23
C ASP A 134 21.55 -2.47 -5.23
N ALA A 135 21.38 -2.90 -3.98
CA ALA A 135 20.97 -2.02 -2.89
C ALA A 135 22.12 -1.09 -2.41
N ASN A 136 23.38 -1.38 -2.76
CA ASN A 136 24.50 -0.55 -2.32
C ASN A 136 24.53 0.78 -3.06
N THR A 137 24.10 0.82 -4.31
CA THR A 137 24.05 2.05 -5.12
C THR A 137 23.18 3.12 -4.44
N ILE A 138 21.97 2.78 -3.99
CA ILE A 138 21.07 3.74 -3.32
C ILE A 138 21.62 4.12 -1.94
N SER A 139 22.20 3.18 -1.20
CA SER A 139 22.81 3.44 0.10
C SER A 139 24.00 4.39 -0.02
N SER A 140 24.85 4.19 -1.02
CA SER A 140 26.00 5.08 -1.31
C SER A 140 25.53 6.50 -1.68
N GLU A 141 24.49 6.63 -2.52
CA GLU A 141 23.97 7.96 -2.89
C GLU A 141 23.30 8.64 -1.69
N SER A 142 22.60 7.91 -0.83
CA SER A 142 21.98 8.48 0.37
C SER A 142 23.00 9.08 1.33
N ASN A 143 24.22 8.55 1.39
CA ASN A 143 25.30 9.08 2.21
C ASN A 143 25.85 10.44 1.73
N LYS A 144 25.50 10.87 0.51
CA LYS A 144 25.85 12.19 -0.03
C LYS A 144 24.97 13.34 0.48
N GLU A 145 24.14 13.09 1.50
CA GLU A 145 23.27 14.10 2.14
C GLU A 145 24.04 15.39 2.49
N ALA A 146 25.29 15.25 2.97
CA ALA A 146 26.17 16.39 3.29
C ALA A 146 26.56 17.21 2.05
N THR A 147 26.73 16.56 0.88
CA THR A 147 27.05 17.24 -0.38
C THR A 147 25.93 18.18 -0.81
N PHE A 148 24.67 17.82 -0.53
CA PHE A 148 23.50 18.66 -0.79
C PHE A 148 23.26 19.72 0.32
N LYS A 149 24.10 19.76 1.36
CA LYS A 149 24.00 20.69 2.50
C LYS A 149 22.62 20.71 3.16
N LEU A 150 21.88 19.60 3.15
CA LEU A 150 20.49 19.53 3.58
C LEU A 150 20.25 19.97 5.03
N LYS A 151 21.24 19.82 5.91
CA LYS A 151 21.15 20.22 7.31
C LYS A 151 21.57 21.66 7.60
N THR A 152 22.17 22.34 6.63
CA THR A 152 22.82 23.63 6.84
C THR A 152 22.18 24.79 6.09
N THR A 153 21.58 24.51 4.91
CA THR A 153 21.06 25.58 4.03
C THR A 153 19.55 25.74 4.10
N TYR A 154 18.80 24.74 4.60
CA TYR A 154 17.33 24.72 4.59
C TYR A 154 16.75 25.01 3.19
N ASP A 155 17.45 24.56 2.13
CA ASP A 155 17.13 24.87 0.74
C ASP A 155 16.28 23.75 0.14
N TYR A 156 15.07 24.08 -0.24
CA TYR A 156 14.12 23.17 -0.91
C TYR A 156 14.65 22.63 -2.23
N ARG A 157 15.34 23.45 -3.02
CA ARG A 157 15.88 23.02 -4.30
C ARG A 157 16.87 21.87 -4.10
N ASN A 158 17.77 22.02 -3.13
CA ASN A 158 18.72 20.97 -2.79
C ASN A 158 18.03 19.71 -2.26
N LEU A 159 16.98 19.87 -1.45
CA LEU A 159 16.18 18.75 -0.95
C LEU A 159 15.50 17.99 -2.09
N MET A 160 14.87 18.69 -3.03
CA MET A 160 14.21 18.08 -4.19
C MET A 160 15.20 17.45 -5.17
N MET A 161 16.37 18.06 -5.37
CA MET A 161 17.43 17.46 -6.18
C MET A 161 17.95 16.16 -5.56
N TYR A 162 18.16 16.13 -4.25
CA TYR A 162 18.55 14.93 -3.53
C TYR A 162 17.49 13.83 -3.63
N GLU A 163 16.23 14.19 -3.35
CA GLU A 163 15.09 13.27 -3.45
C GLU A 163 14.96 12.68 -4.85
N GLY A 164 15.02 13.51 -5.90
CA GLY A 164 14.92 13.09 -7.28
C GLY A 164 16.00 12.09 -7.68
N ARG A 165 17.27 12.34 -7.30
CA ARG A 165 18.37 11.39 -7.56
C ARG A 165 18.15 10.03 -6.87
N ILE A 166 17.70 10.04 -5.63
CA ILE A 166 17.38 8.79 -4.92
C ILE A 166 16.21 8.07 -5.61
N ALA A 167 15.18 8.79 -6.03
CA ALA A 167 14.04 8.23 -6.74
C ALA A 167 14.44 7.59 -8.08
N ASP A 168 15.32 8.23 -8.85
CA ASP A 168 15.84 7.68 -10.11
C ASP A 168 16.58 6.36 -9.89
N ILE A 169 17.46 6.31 -8.88
CA ILE A 169 18.17 5.08 -8.53
C ILE A 169 17.19 4.01 -8.06
N TYR A 170 16.27 4.35 -7.17
CA TYR A 170 15.25 3.43 -6.67
C TYR A 170 14.48 2.78 -7.83
N TRP A 171 13.92 3.60 -8.74
CA TRP A 171 13.14 3.09 -9.86
C TRP A 171 13.98 2.29 -10.86
N SER A 172 15.25 2.64 -11.06
CA SER A 172 16.17 1.86 -11.90
C SER A 172 16.40 0.45 -11.35
N GLN A 173 16.43 0.28 -10.03
CA GLN A 173 16.58 -1.03 -9.40
C GLN A 173 15.25 -1.81 -9.39
N ILE A 174 14.13 -1.17 -9.07
CA ILE A 174 12.79 -1.78 -9.10
C ILE A 174 12.43 -2.27 -10.51
N LEU A 175 12.80 -1.51 -11.54
CA LEU A 175 12.66 -1.88 -12.95
C LEU A 175 13.24 -3.27 -13.25
N LYS A 176 14.39 -3.61 -12.68
CA LYS A 176 15.03 -4.91 -12.88
C LYS A 176 14.16 -6.06 -12.34
N ALA A 177 13.53 -5.84 -11.16
CA ALA A 177 12.61 -6.82 -10.59
C ALA A 177 11.35 -6.98 -11.46
N PHE A 178 10.73 -5.89 -11.87
CA PHE A 178 9.52 -5.94 -12.71
C PHE A 178 9.78 -6.63 -14.05
N ASN A 179 10.85 -6.28 -14.73
CA ASN A 179 11.19 -6.88 -16.03
C ASN A 179 11.60 -8.36 -15.92
N LYS A 180 12.14 -8.78 -14.78
CA LYS A 180 12.41 -10.20 -14.52
C LYS A 180 11.13 -10.99 -14.25
N LEU A 181 10.18 -10.39 -13.52
CA LEU A 181 8.94 -11.04 -13.13
C LEU A 181 7.91 -11.10 -14.27
N SER A 182 7.84 -10.05 -15.06
CA SER A 182 6.83 -9.89 -16.13
C SER A 182 7.41 -9.15 -17.33
N PRO A 183 8.33 -9.78 -18.07
CA PRO A 183 8.99 -9.15 -19.22
C PRO A 183 8.01 -8.77 -20.33
N GLU A 184 6.86 -9.44 -20.40
CA GLU A 184 5.77 -9.18 -21.35
C GLU A 184 5.09 -7.83 -21.15
N PHE A 185 5.15 -7.24 -19.94
CA PHE A 185 4.55 -5.94 -19.63
C PHE A 185 5.44 -4.75 -20.00
N LYS A 186 6.71 -5.00 -20.34
CA LYS A 186 7.67 -4.01 -20.87
C LYS A 186 7.70 -2.71 -20.06
N PHE A 187 7.73 -2.81 -18.73
CA PHE A 187 7.86 -1.62 -17.89
C PHE A 187 9.18 -0.90 -18.17
N ILE A 188 9.13 0.40 -18.49
CA ILE A 188 10.31 1.21 -18.84
C ILE A 188 10.62 2.19 -17.71
N SER A 189 9.62 2.92 -17.21
CA SER A 189 9.80 3.90 -16.14
C SER A 189 8.46 4.31 -15.53
N ARG A 190 8.52 5.00 -14.39
CA ARG A 190 7.33 5.66 -13.79
C ARG A 190 6.86 6.86 -14.60
N ASN A 191 7.77 7.54 -15.27
CA ASN A 191 7.51 8.72 -16.10
C ASN A 191 7.60 8.34 -17.58
N ASN A 192 6.74 7.41 -18.02
CA ASN A 192 6.73 7.03 -19.42
C ASN A 192 6.10 8.14 -20.26
N THR A 193 6.94 9.01 -20.80
CA THR A 193 6.58 10.18 -21.63
C THR A 193 6.40 9.85 -23.12
N LEU A 194 6.37 8.58 -23.51
CA LEU A 194 6.20 8.18 -24.91
C LEU A 194 4.91 8.74 -25.55
N ASN A 195 3.95 9.18 -24.72
CA ASN A 195 2.75 9.89 -25.15
C ASN A 195 2.62 11.21 -24.37
N SER A 196 3.18 12.28 -24.90
CA SER A 196 3.17 13.63 -24.32
C SER A 196 1.76 14.19 -23.99
N HIS A 197 0.70 13.56 -24.46
CA HIS A 197 -0.70 14.00 -24.29
C HIS A 197 -1.46 13.18 -23.25
N ASN A 198 -0.92 12.08 -22.74
CA ASN A 198 -1.65 11.19 -21.84
C ASN A 198 -0.92 11.03 -20.51
N ARG A 199 -1.49 11.62 -19.43
CA ARG A 199 -1.00 11.45 -18.05
C ARG A 199 -1.42 10.13 -17.43
N ASN A 200 -2.02 9.22 -18.19
CA ASN A 200 -2.51 7.93 -17.72
C ASN A 200 -1.42 6.86 -17.85
N ALA A 201 -1.63 5.73 -17.19
CA ALA A 201 -0.71 4.61 -17.26
C ALA A 201 -0.60 4.07 -18.70
N SER A 202 0.63 3.96 -19.19
CA SER A 202 0.96 3.49 -20.55
C SER A 202 1.33 2.01 -20.59
N ASP A 203 1.45 1.37 -19.44
CA ASP A 203 1.76 -0.06 -19.29
C ASP A 203 1.03 -0.66 -18.08
N GLU A 204 1.00 -1.98 -18.03
CA GLU A 204 0.30 -2.76 -17.04
C GLU A 204 0.85 -2.55 -15.62
N VAL A 205 2.18 -2.41 -15.49
CA VAL A 205 2.83 -2.20 -14.18
C VAL A 205 2.50 -0.81 -13.64
N ASN A 206 2.56 0.23 -14.47
CA ASN A 206 2.13 1.57 -14.06
C ASN A 206 0.65 1.61 -13.67
N THR A 207 -0.20 0.82 -14.35
CA THR A 207 -1.61 0.69 -14.00
C THR A 207 -1.79 0.08 -12.59
N LEU A 208 -1.07 -1.00 -12.29
CA LEU A 208 -1.08 -1.61 -10.95
C LEU A 208 -0.59 -0.63 -9.88
N LEU A 209 0.51 0.07 -10.13
CA LEU A 209 1.07 1.05 -9.19
C LEU A 209 0.10 2.22 -8.96
N ASN A 210 -0.47 2.80 -10.02
CA ASN A 210 -1.41 3.92 -9.90
C ASN A 210 -2.66 3.51 -9.11
N TYR A 211 -3.22 2.33 -9.39
CA TYR A 211 -4.35 1.80 -8.64
C TYR A 211 -4.01 1.60 -7.15
N GLY A 212 -2.86 0.99 -6.87
CA GLY A 212 -2.40 0.80 -5.50
C GLY A 212 -2.17 2.12 -4.76
N TYR A 213 -1.62 3.13 -5.43
CA TYR A 213 -1.45 4.46 -4.84
C TYR A 213 -2.79 5.17 -4.61
N ALA A 214 -3.80 4.98 -5.46
CA ALA A 214 -5.13 5.52 -5.21
C ALA A 214 -5.79 4.89 -3.97
N VAL A 215 -5.58 3.60 -3.75
CA VAL A 215 -6.00 2.92 -2.52
C VAL A 215 -5.28 3.50 -1.30
N LEU A 216 -3.97 3.69 -1.36
CA LEU A 216 -3.19 4.33 -0.28
C LEU A 216 -3.64 5.78 -0.06
N GLU A 217 -3.91 6.53 -1.12
CA GLU A 217 -4.41 7.91 -1.04
C GLU A 217 -5.71 7.98 -0.24
N SER A 218 -6.65 7.07 -0.47
CA SER A 218 -7.91 7.03 0.25
C SER A 218 -7.73 6.79 1.76
N GLU A 219 -6.78 5.93 2.16
CA GLU A 219 -6.47 5.69 3.57
C GLU A 219 -5.79 6.90 4.23
N VAL A 220 -4.84 7.54 3.54
CA VAL A 220 -4.20 8.77 4.04
C VAL A 220 -5.23 9.88 4.24
N ARG A 221 -6.16 10.07 3.28
CA ARG A 221 -7.25 11.05 3.41
C ARG A 221 -8.12 10.79 4.63
N LYS A 222 -8.47 9.54 4.88
CA LYS A 222 -9.21 9.11 6.07
C LYS A 222 -8.49 9.52 7.36
N ASP A 223 -7.19 9.25 7.46
CA ASP A 223 -6.41 9.54 8.65
C ASP A 223 -6.23 11.05 8.87
N LEU A 224 -5.93 11.82 7.82
CA LEU A 224 -5.84 13.29 7.88
C LEU A 224 -7.17 13.90 8.34
N ASN A 225 -8.31 13.46 7.77
CA ASN A 225 -9.63 13.91 8.14
C ASN A 225 -9.96 13.60 9.61
N SER A 226 -9.63 12.41 10.09
CA SER A 226 -9.91 11.98 11.47
C SER A 226 -9.13 12.78 12.52
N ILE A 227 -7.95 13.30 12.15
CA ILE A 227 -7.08 14.11 13.02
C ILE A 227 -7.38 15.60 12.88
N GLY A 228 -7.95 16.03 11.74
CA GLY A 228 -8.35 17.41 11.48
C GLY A 228 -7.25 18.27 10.85
N LEU A 229 -6.28 17.63 10.16
CA LEU A 229 -5.33 18.34 9.31
C LEU A 229 -5.99 18.76 7.99
N ASP A 230 -5.59 19.90 7.45
CA ASP A 230 -6.02 20.32 6.12
C ASP A 230 -5.24 19.55 5.05
N PRO A 231 -5.90 18.72 4.23
CA PRO A 231 -5.21 17.87 3.25
C PRO A 231 -4.62 18.68 2.08
N SER A 232 -4.99 19.93 1.89
CA SER A 232 -4.50 20.79 0.80
C SER A 232 -3.18 21.48 1.10
N ILE A 233 -2.84 21.67 2.39
CA ILE A 233 -1.64 22.38 2.81
C ILE A 233 -0.50 21.41 3.06
N SER A 234 0.36 21.26 2.08
CA SER A 234 1.57 20.40 2.10
C SER A 234 2.80 21.14 2.60
N PHE A 235 3.83 20.36 2.88
CA PHE A 235 5.13 20.88 3.30
C PHE A 235 6.24 20.51 2.32
N LEU A 236 6.13 19.38 1.65
CA LEU A 236 7.10 18.90 0.65
C LEU A 236 6.69 19.32 -0.78
N HIS A 237 5.48 18.95 -1.19
CA HIS A 237 4.99 19.27 -2.53
C HIS A 237 4.51 20.72 -2.63
N GLU A 238 4.54 21.29 -3.85
CA GLU A 238 3.94 22.58 -4.11
C GLU A 238 2.41 22.52 -3.98
N LEU A 239 1.81 23.63 -3.53
CA LEU A 239 0.36 23.73 -3.47
C LEU A 239 -0.24 23.66 -4.87
N SER A 240 -1.33 22.95 -5.00
CA SER A 240 -2.05 22.77 -6.25
C SER A 240 -3.54 22.99 -6.03
N ASN A 241 -4.16 23.77 -6.91
CA ASN A 241 -5.60 24.02 -6.87
C ASN A 241 -6.46 22.76 -7.12
N SER A 242 -5.84 21.70 -7.65
CA SER A 242 -6.54 20.47 -8.04
C SER A 242 -6.19 19.25 -7.20
N ARG A 243 -5.28 19.38 -6.21
CA ARG A 243 -4.76 18.24 -5.46
C ARG A 243 -4.68 18.53 -3.97
N ALA A 244 -4.96 17.50 -3.18
CA ALA A 244 -4.72 17.52 -1.74
C ALA A 244 -3.25 17.22 -1.45
N SER A 245 -2.39 18.21 -1.56
CA SER A 245 -0.93 18.05 -1.61
C SER A 245 -0.34 17.40 -0.35
N LEU A 246 -0.92 17.62 0.85
CA LEU A 246 -0.46 16.96 2.08
C LEU A 246 -0.69 15.44 2.06
N VAL A 247 -1.73 15.00 1.35
CA VAL A 247 -1.97 13.56 1.18
C VAL A 247 -0.77 12.92 0.50
N TYR A 248 -0.22 13.57 -0.52
CA TYR A 248 0.96 13.06 -1.23
C TYR A 248 2.22 13.12 -0.37
N ASP A 249 2.39 14.16 0.46
CA ASP A 249 3.49 14.23 1.42
C ASP A 249 3.51 13.01 2.37
N VAL A 250 2.36 12.68 2.94
CA VAL A 250 2.23 11.54 3.85
C VAL A 250 2.31 10.21 3.10
N GLN A 251 1.79 10.17 1.87
CA GLN A 251 1.83 8.99 1.02
C GLN A 251 3.27 8.56 0.71
N GLU A 252 4.21 9.50 0.56
CA GLU A 252 5.62 9.20 0.30
C GLU A 252 6.24 8.29 1.38
N LEU A 253 5.77 8.36 2.61
CA LEU A 253 6.23 7.51 3.70
C LEU A 253 5.87 6.02 3.52
N TYR A 254 4.86 5.71 2.70
CA TYR A 254 4.26 4.36 2.60
C TYR A 254 4.15 3.82 1.18
N ARG A 255 4.59 4.56 0.15
CA ARG A 255 4.53 4.11 -1.26
C ARG A 255 5.23 2.77 -1.48
N TRP A 256 6.33 2.55 -0.80
CA TRP A 256 7.10 1.31 -0.86
C TRP A 256 6.28 0.05 -0.51
N LEU A 257 5.24 0.15 0.34
CA LEU A 257 4.34 -0.98 0.63
C LEU A 257 3.46 -1.34 -0.58
N VAL A 258 3.07 -0.34 -1.36
CA VAL A 258 2.36 -0.57 -2.62
C VAL A 258 3.29 -1.20 -3.64
N ASP A 259 4.52 -0.68 -3.77
CA ASP A 259 5.53 -1.21 -4.69
C ASP A 259 5.82 -2.69 -4.39
N LEU A 260 6.01 -3.02 -3.10
CA LEU A 260 6.15 -4.40 -2.64
C LEU A 260 4.93 -5.24 -2.98
N SER A 261 3.72 -4.69 -2.82
CA SER A 261 2.48 -5.43 -3.11
C SER A 261 2.36 -5.78 -4.59
N VAL A 262 2.76 -4.86 -5.47
CA VAL A 262 2.82 -5.11 -6.92
C VAL A 262 3.87 -6.18 -7.25
N ILE A 263 5.07 -6.10 -6.68
CA ILE A 263 6.11 -7.13 -6.87
C ILE A 263 5.59 -8.50 -6.43
N GLN A 264 4.99 -8.62 -5.25
CA GLN A 264 4.44 -9.87 -4.75
C GLN A 264 3.30 -10.42 -5.62
N LEU A 265 2.48 -9.54 -6.19
CA LEU A 265 1.44 -9.94 -7.12
C LEU A 265 2.02 -10.52 -8.41
N LEU A 266 3.05 -9.89 -8.96
CA LEU A 266 3.77 -10.36 -10.15
C LEU A 266 4.54 -11.67 -9.89
N GLU A 267 5.08 -11.85 -8.67
CA GLU A 267 5.75 -13.10 -8.26
C GLU A 267 4.83 -14.33 -8.36
N GLU A 268 3.53 -14.15 -8.20
CA GLU A 268 2.56 -15.25 -8.38
C GLU A 268 2.46 -15.75 -9.82
N LYS A 269 3.04 -15.05 -10.80
CA LYS A 269 3.10 -15.40 -12.23
C LYS A 269 1.74 -15.73 -12.86
N LYS A 270 0.68 -15.15 -12.32
CA LYS A 270 -0.69 -15.42 -12.76
C LYS A 270 -1.25 -14.37 -13.71
N LEU A 271 -0.65 -13.15 -13.72
CA LEU A 271 -1.15 -12.05 -14.52
C LEU A 271 -0.74 -12.20 -15.99
N LYS A 272 -1.70 -11.94 -16.86
CA LYS A 272 -1.56 -11.91 -18.32
C LYS A 272 -2.07 -10.57 -18.85
N LYS A 273 -1.71 -10.20 -20.07
CA LYS A 273 -2.27 -9.00 -20.73
C LYS A 273 -3.80 -9.01 -20.78
N ALA A 274 -4.42 -10.20 -20.87
CA ALA A 274 -5.88 -10.36 -20.86
C ALA A 274 -6.52 -9.95 -19.51
N ASP A 275 -5.75 -9.83 -18.43
CA ASP A 275 -6.22 -9.38 -17.11
C ASP A 275 -6.32 -7.85 -17.00
N PHE A 276 -6.00 -7.18 -18.10
CA PHE A 276 -6.10 -5.74 -18.26
C PHE A 276 -7.05 -5.42 -19.41
N ILE A 277 -7.65 -4.24 -19.36
CA ILE A 277 -8.55 -3.72 -20.39
C ILE A 277 -7.87 -2.50 -21.00
N VAL A 278 -7.66 -2.55 -22.32
CA VAL A 278 -7.23 -1.36 -23.08
C VAL A 278 -8.48 -0.66 -23.57
N THR A 279 -8.65 0.61 -23.18
CA THR A 279 -9.78 1.43 -23.60
C THR A 279 -9.53 2.03 -25.00
N GLU A 280 -10.58 2.55 -25.63
CA GLU A 280 -10.48 3.24 -26.93
C GLU A 280 -9.46 4.38 -26.97
N ASN A 281 -9.22 5.01 -25.81
CA ASN A 281 -8.21 6.07 -25.65
C ASN A 281 -6.83 5.54 -25.23
N TYR A 282 -6.56 4.25 -25.46
CA TYR A 282 -5.30 3.58 -25.11
C TYR A 282 -4.92 3.63 -23.62
N ASN A 283 -5.90 3.81 -22.73
CA ASN A 283 -5.65 3.71 -21.32
C ASN A 283 -5.78 2.27 -20.86
N ILE A 284 -4.90 1.84 -19.99
CA ILE A 284 -4.91 0.50 -19.43
C ILE A 284 -5.61 0.50 -18.07
N ARG A 285 -6.51 -0.46 -17.89
CA ARG A 285 -7.29 -0.64 -16.65
C ARG A 285 -7.13 -2.06 -16.12
N LEU A 286 -7.32 -2.22 -14.82
CA LEU A 286 -7.39 -3.54 -14.20
C LEU A 286 -8.75 -4.18 -14.44
N ARG A 287 -8.76 -5.48 -14.70
CA ARG A 287 -9.99 -6.27 -14.52
C ARG A 287 -10.26 -6.46 -13.03
N GLU A 288 -11.51 -6.71 -12.70
CA GLU A 288 -11.99 -6.88 -11.33
C GLU A 288 -11.14 -7.86 -10.51
N ASN A 289 -10.86 -9.05 -11.05
CA ASN A 289 -10.07 -10.06 -10.35
C ASN A 289 -8.65 -9.59 -10.07
N THR A 290 -8.06 -8.81 -10.98
CA THR A 290 -6.72 -8.22 -10.82
C THR A 290 -6.74 -7.14 -9.72
N ALA A 291 -7.76 -6.28 -9.74
CA ALA A 291 -7.97 -5.27 -8.71
C ALA A 291 -8.17 -5.91 -7.33
N LYS A 292 -9.02 -6.93 -7.22
CA LYS A 292 -9.22 -7.71 -5.98
C LYS A 292 -7.91 -8.33 -5.48
N ALA A 293 -7.11 -8.94 -6.37
CA ALA A 293 -5.84 -9.55 -6.01
C ALA A 293 -4.81 -8.50 -5.53
N LEU A 294 -4.73 -7.35 -6.19
CA LEU A 294 -3.85 -6.26 -5.78
C LEU A 294 -4.25 -5.68 -4.42
N ILE A 295 -5.54 -5.39 -4.22
CA ILE A 295 -6.06 -4.90 -2.94
C ILE A 295 -5.76 -5.89 -1.82
N GLU A 296 -5.90 -7.19 -2.07
CA GLU A 296 -5.58 -8.21 -1.07
C GLU A 296 -4.10 -8.20 -0.69
N LYS A 297 -3.18 -8.03 -1.64
CA LYS A 297 -1.74 -7.88 -1.35
C LYS A 297 -1.46 -6.63 -0.53
N ILE A 298 -2.04 -5.49 -0.92
CA ILE A 298 -1.93 -4.23 -0.16
C ILE A 298 -2.47 -4.43 1.27
N ARG A 299 -3.64 -5.03 1.41
CA ARG A 299 -4.27 -5.33 2.70
C ARG A 299 -3.36 -6.18 3.59
N LEU A 300 -2.77 -7.24 3.05
CA LEU A 300 -1.87 -8.12 3.79
C LEU A 300 -0.62 -7.37 4.28
N ASN A 301 -0.02 -6.55 3.42
CA ASN A 301 1.17 -5.77 3.78
C ASN A 301 0.85 -4.68 4.82
N PHE A 302 -0.25 -3.94 4.66
CA PHE A 302 -0.65 -2.93 5.63
C PHE A 302 -1.09 -3.52 6.98
N ASN A 303 -1.61 -4.75 7.00
CA ASN A 303 -1.97 -5.45 8.23
C ASN A 303 -0.80 -6.24 8.85
N ALA A 304 0.34 -6.33 8.16
CA ALA A 304 1.54 -6.92 8.74
C ALA A 304 1.95 -6.14 10.00
N ARG A 305 2.36 -6.87 11.03
CA ARG A 305 2.69 -6.29 12.34
C ARG A 305 4.18 -6.08 12.48
N ALA A 306 4.57 -4.90 12.95
CA ALA A 306 5.93 -4.54 13.27
C ALA A 306 6.01 -3.96 14.70
N PHE A 307 7.19 -4.07 15.31
CA PHE A 307 7.43 -3.48 16.63
C PHE A 307 7.68 -1.98 16.47
N TYR A 308 6.81 -1.17 17.07
CA TYR A 308 6.82 0.27 16.96
C TYR A 308 6.46 0.88 18.33
N ASN A 309 7.29 1.80 18.85
CA ASN A 309 7.06 2.49 20.12
C ASN A 309 6.67 1.55 21.29
N GLY A 310 7.40 0.42 21.44
CA GLY A 310 7.22 -0.52 22.55
C GLY A 310 6.10 -1.55 22.38
N LYS A 311 5.37 -1.56 21.27
CA LYS A 311 4.25 -2.48 21.01
C LYS A 311 4.25 -2.95 19.54
N TYR A 312 3.48 -4.01 19.26
CA TYR A 312 3.25 -4.47 17.91
C TYR A 312 2.04 -3.75 17.29
N TYR A 313 2.27 -2.98 16.25
CA TYR A 313 1.25 -2.30 15.45
C TYR A 313 1.24 -2.84 14.02
N SER A 314 0.08 -2.79 13.36
CA SER A 314 0.04 -2.93 11.89
C SER A 314 0.60 -1.68 11.23
N TYR A 315 1.12 -1.79 9.99
CA TYR A 315 1.58 -0.61 9.23
C TYR A 315 0.46 0.41 9.02
N GLN A 316 -0.79 -0.02 8.93
CA GLN A 316 -1.94 0.90 8.90
C GLN A 316 -2.04 1.73 10.19
N ASN A 317 -1.90 1.09 11.35
CA ASN A 317 -1.92 1.83 12.62
C ASN A 317 -0.69 2.72 12.77
N ILE A 318 0.47 2.30 12.23
CA ILE A 318 1.69 3.13 12.21
C ILE A 318 1.49 4.36 11.32
N LEU A 319 0.79 4.23 10.19
CA LEU A 319 0.39 5.36 9.34
C LEU A 319 -0.42 6.38 10.15
N TYR A 320 -1.48 5.94 10.82
CA TYR A 320 -2.30 6.80 11.67
C TYR A 320 -1.47 7.48 12.77
N GLU A 321 -0.59 6.75 13.46
CA GLU A 321 0.29 7.30 14.48
C GLU A 321 1.27 8.34 13.92
N ASN A 322 1.77 8.16 12.70
CA ASN A 322 2.65 9.13 12.05
C ASN A 322 1.89 10.40 11.62
N VAL A 323 0.65 10.29 11.17
CA VAL A 323 -0.20 11.46 10.93
C VAL A 323 -0.49 12.21 12.24
N ARG A 324 -0.72 11.47 13.33
CA ARG A 324 -0.89 12.06 14.67
C ARG A 324 0.40 12.71 15.18
N LEU A 325 1.55 12.10 14.94
CA LEU A 325 2.87 12.68 15.26
C LEU A 325 3.08 14.01 14.52
N LEU A 326 2.76 14.06 13.23
CA LEU A 326 2.81 15.30 12.43
C LEU A 326 1.92 16.38 13.03
N ALA A 327 0.67 16.06 13.36
CA ALA A 327 -0.25 17.00 13.98
C ALA A 327 0.26 17.51 15.35
N ASN A 328 0.82 16.61 16.17
CA ASN A 328 1.40 16.99 17.47
C ASN A 328 2.62 17.91 17.32
N TYR A 329 3.44 17.70 16.30
CA TYR A 329 4.55 18.58 15.97
C TYR A 329 4.04 19.97 15.54
N ILE A 330 3.05 20.04 14.64
CA ILE A 330 2.46 21.28 14.14
C ILE A 330 1.89 22.13 15.28
N ILE A 331 1.21 21.54 16.25
CA ILE A 331 0.65 22.29 17.39
C ILE A 331 1.63 22.54 18.53
N GLY A 332 2.90 22.12 18.37
CA GLY A 332 3.97 22.35 19.35
C GLY A 332 3.96 21.42 20.56
N LYS A 333 3.25 20.29 20.51
CA LYS A 333 3.29 19.23 21.56
C LYS A 333 4.54 18.35 21.48
N SER A 334 5.20 18.34 20.33
CA SER A 334 6.45 17.63 20.11
C SER A 334 7.51 18.61 19.59
N GLY A 335 8.68 18.63 20.19
CA GLY A 335 9.78 19.52 19.77
C GLY A 335 10.57 18.98 18.58
N LYS A 336 10.36 17.70 18.18
CA LYS A 336 11.06 17.05 17.08
C LYS A 336 10.10 16.21 16.27
N LEU A 337 10.19 16.34 14.95
CA LEU A 337 9.51 15.46 14.01
C LEU A 337 10.49 14.42 13.49
N GLN A 338 10.24 13.16 13.81
CA GLN A 338 11.01 12.03 13.30
C GLN A 338 10.08 10.84 13.07
N PHE A 339 9.95 10.46 11.82
CA PHE A 339 9.25 9.24 11.45
C PHE A 339 10.19 8.05 11.64
N ASN A 340 9.74 7.02 12.37
CA ASN A 340 10.54 5.83 12.65
C ASN A 340 9.76 4.59 12.19
N ILE A 341 9.45 4.54 10.89
CA ILE A 341 8.72 3.42 10.32
C ILE A 341 9.62 2.18 10.36
N PRO A 342 9.15 1.05 10.95
CA PRO A 342 9.93 -0.17 11.03
C PRO A 342 10.23 -0.75 9.65
N GLU A 343 11.35 -1.46 9.54
CA GLU A 343 11.69 -2.21 8.33
C GLU A 343 10.69 -3.34 8.11
N PHE A 344 10.29 -3.51 6.87
CA PHE A 344 9.48 -4.65 6.45
C PHE A 344 10.41 -5.81 6.09
N LYS A 345 10.17 -6.97 6.68
CA LYS A 345 10.87 -8.20 6.31
C LYS A 345 9.97 -9.07 5.46
N ILE A 346 10.39 -9.33 4.24
CA ILE A 346 9.66 -10.20 3.33
C ILE A 346 9.75 -11.63 3.86
N LYS A 347 8.61 -12.12 4.35
CA LYS A 347 8.49 -13.54 4.71
C LYS A 347 8.06 -14.29 3.44
N ARG A 348 8.99 -14.92 2.79
CA ARG A 348 8.64 -15.99 1.84
C ARG A 348 8.39 -17.24 2.66
N GLU A 349 7.18 -17.77 2.61
CA GLU A 349 6.97 -19.16 3.01
C GLU A 349 7.73 -20.00 1.99
N ASP A 350 8.77 -20.69 2.43
CA ASP A 350 9.45 -21.72 1.65
C ASP A 350 8.51 -22.92 1.47
N ASN A 351 7.41 -22.70 0.76
CA ASN A 351 6.41 -23.73 0.51
C ASN A 351 6.94 -24.89 -0.37
N THR A 352 7.97 -24.61 -1.16
CA THR A 352 8.69 -25.65 -1.91
C THR A 352 9.63 -26.46 -1.01
N ASP A 353 10.25 -25.81 -0.02
CA ASP A 353 11.22 -26.47 0.84
C ASP A 353 10.54 -27.38 1.88
N ILE A 354 9.42 -26.97 2.46
CA ILE A 354 8.75 -27.80 3.49
C ILE A 354 8.12 -29.05 2.89
N ARG A 355 7.51 -28.96 1.71
CA ARG A 355 6.94 -30.15 1.05
C ARG A 355 8.02 -31.13 0.63
N SER A 356 9.10 -30.63 0.02
CA SER A 356 10.25 -31.43 -0.34
C SER A 356 10.96 -31.99 0.90
N LYS A 357 11.17 -31.19 1.95
CA LYS A 357 11.71 -31.65 3.24
C LYS A 357 10.84 -32.75 3.85
N VAL A 358 9.54 -32.58 3.92
CA VAL A 358 8.62 -33.60 4.45
C VAL A 358 8.68 -34.89 3.62
N LEU A 359 8.77 -34.80 2.30
CA LEU A 359 8.88 -35.98 1.42
C LEU A 359 10.22 -36.68 1.59
N SER A 360 11.31 -35.99 1.89
CA SER A 360 12.64 -36.54 2.08
C SER A 360 12.92 -37.06 3.50
N LEU A 361 12.02 -36.79 4.48
CA LEU A 361 12.21 -37.25 5.85
C LEU A 361 12.26 -38.78 5.95
N THR A 362 13.35 -39.27 6.48
CA THR A 362 13.57 -40.71 6.76
C THR A 362 12.92 -41.12 8.09
N PRO A 363 12.74 -42.43 8.35
CA PRO A 363 12.29 -42.90 9.67
C PRO A 363 13.21 -42.47 10.82
N GLU A 364 14.50 -42.28 10.56
CA GLU A 364 15.49 -41.82 11.54
C GLU A 364 15.32 -40.33 11.84
N ASP A 365 15.15 -39.49 10.79
CA ASP A 365 14.85 -38.05 10.95
C ASP A 365 13.58 -37.87 11.71
N ARG A 366 12.56 -38.66 11.45
CA ARG A 366 11.29 -38.64 12.19
C ARG A 366 11.51 -38.86 13.69
N LYS A 367 12.33 -39.88 14.07
CA LYS A 367 12.62 -40.15 15.49
C LYS A 367 13.37 -38.98 16.14
N ARG A 368 14.41 -38.46 15.44
CA ARG A 368 15.19 -37.28 15.90
C ARG A 368 14.33 -36.05 16.12
N LEU A 369 13.38 -35.79 15.23
CA LEU A 369 12.47 -34.64 15.29
C LEU A 369 11.26 -34.89 16.22
N GLY A 370 11.10 -36.09 16.78
CA GLY A 370 9.98 -36.45 17.66
C GLY A 370 8.62 -36.31 16.97
N ILE A 371 8.52 -36.71 15.69
CA ILE A 371 7.29 -36.69 14.90
C ILE A 371 6.65 -38.08 14.91
N ASN A 372 5.35 -38.19 15.19
CA ASN A 372 4.65 -39.46 15.13
C ASN A 372 4.62 -40.07 13.73
N LYS A 373 4.71 -41.40 13.64
CA LYS A 373 4.70 -42.14 12.36
C LYS A 373 3.44 -41.85 11.54
N SER A 374 2.30 -41.84 12.18
CA SER A 374 1.00 -41.51 11.56
C SER A 374 0.96 -40.09 11.01
N THR A 375 1.52 -39.10 11.74
CA THR A 375 1.58 -37.71 11.33
C THR A 375 2.47 -37.54 10.09
N LEU A 376 3.66 -38.12 10.09
CA LEU A 376 4.55 -38.03 8.92
C LEU A 376 3.95 -38.73 7.68
N TRP A 377 3.37 -39.92 7.86
CA TRP A 377 2.71 -40.66 6.78
C TRP A 377 1.54 -39.87 6.20
N TYR A 378 0.69 -39.28 7.07
CA TYR A 378 -0.43 -38.42 6.66
C TYR A 378 0.06 -37.22 5.82
N MET A 379 1.11 -36.54 6.29
CA MET A 379 1.70 -35.40 5.57
C MET A 379 2.26 -35.81 4.21
N GLN A 380 3.05 -36.86 4.16
CA GLN A 380 3.63 -37.37 2.91
C GLN A 380 2.57 -37.83 1.91
N LYS A 381 1.50 -38.52 2.39
CA LYS A 381 0.39 -38.95 1.55
C LYS A 381 -0.34 -37.75 0.96
N HIS A 382 -0.72 -36.77 1.77
CA HIS A 382 -1.44 -35.57 1.30
C HIS A 382 -0.60 -34.73 0.34
N ILE A 383 0.73 -34.63 0.54
CA ILE A 383 1.63 -33.95 -0.40
C ILE A 383 1.62 -34.64 -1.77
N LYS A 384 1.73 -35.97 -1.79
CA LYS A 384 1.69 -36.78 -3.02
C LYS A 384 0.37 -36.66 -3.76
N GLU A 385 -0.73 -36.50 -3.03
CA GLU A 385 -2.09 -36.30 -3.58
C GLU A 385 -2.38 -34.84 -3.95
N GLY A 386 -1.42 -33.91 -3.83
CA GLY A 386 -1.63 -32.47 -4.14
C GLY A 386 -2.54 -31.72 -3.16
N LYS A 387 -2.93 -32.35 -2.06
CA LYS A 387 -3.83 -31.79 -1.05
C LYS A 387 -3.12 -30.83 -0.10
N ARG A 388 -3.88 -29.88 0.48
CA ARG A 388 -3.37 -29.00 1.56
C ARG A 388 -3.10 -29.81 2.82
N ILE A 389 -1.92 -29.60 3.42
CA ILE A 389 -1.57 -30.22 4.70
C ILE A 389 -1.97 -29.27 5.83
N LYS A 390 -2.79 -29.74 6.77
CA LYS A 390 -2.90 -29.06 8.07
C LYS A 390 -1.75 -29.51 8.97
N VAL A 391 -0.73 -28.69 9.09
CA VAL A 391 0.40 -28.96 9.98
C VAL A 391 0.23 -28.11 11.22
N TYR A 392 0.17 -28.76 12.38
CA TYR A 392 0.12 -28.05 13.66
C TYR A 392 1.45 -27.33 13.91
N GLY A 393 1.39 -26.07 14.39
CA GLY A 393 2.55 -25.19 14.54
C GLY A 393 3.75 -25.78 15.28
N LYS A 394 3.50 -26.70 16.25
CA LYS A 394 4.57 -27.47 16.95
C LYS A 394 5.35 -28.42 16.04
N VAL A 395 4.73 -29.00 15.02
CA VAL A 395 5.40 -29.92 14.09
C VAL A 395 6.16 -29.15 13.02
N MET A 396 5.62 -28.01 12.57
CA MET A 396 6.28 -27.11 11.63
C MET A 396 7.59 -26.53 12.17
N GLY A 397 7.60 -26.14 13.44
CA GLY A 397 8.83 -25.64 14.10
C GLY A 397 9.95 -26.69 14.23
N LYS A 398 9.63 -27.98 14.10
CA LYS A 398 10.60 -29.08 14.16
C LYS A 398 11.15 -29.47 12.78
N ILE A 399 10.45 -29.13 11.69
CA ILE A 399 10.82 -29.45 10.31
C ILE A 399 11.56 -28.27 9.65
N ARG A 400 11.38 -27.07 10.16
CA ARG A 400 12.16 -25.88 9.77
C ARG A 400 13.59 -25.96 10.25
#